data_d69f12175fce58162b0d0d029e7f7781
#
_entry.id   d69f12175fce58162b0d0d029e7f7781
#
_cell.length_a   1.000
_cell.length_b   1.000
_cell.length_c   1.000
_cell.angle_alpha   90.00
_cell.angle_beta   90.00
_cell.angle_gamma   90.00
#
_symmetry.space_group_name_H-M   'P 1'
#
loop_
_entity.id
_entity.type
_entity.pdbx_description
1 polymer ?
#
loop_
_entity_poly.entity_id
_entity_poly.type
_entity_poly.pdbx_seq_one_letter_code
_entity_poly.pdbx_strand_id
1 'polypeptide(L)'
;MVKNLLYGNDFEFNLADADLDNLSQLKETPAYTQPVVRYLLDKPDYETLAYLVFAKQCERELVVFTYNEWGSQNEEETDNLPSEETRMALNNLLKTAQTQIAKAPNDFLRLRYGYQMVVLTRYLNDWAQCAKLYKQYVENNTAKSVLRYWAMQHYGTALYHLDKKAEADYHFAMVYANCDAKRVRAWLGFE
;
A
#
# COMPACT_ATOMS: atom_id res chain seq x y z
N MET A 1 4.44 20.94 -11.44
CA MET A 1 4.50 21.61 -10.11
C MET A 1 3.96 20.75 -8.96
N VAL A 2 3.10 19.76 -9.20
CA VAL A 2 2.53 18.88 -8.16
C VAL A 2 3.51 17.78 -7.71
N LYS A 3 4.44 17.34 -8.57
CA LYS A 3 5.45 16.32 -8.22
C LYS A 3 6.31 16.69 -7.01
N ASN A 4 6.65 18.00 -6.86
CA ASN A 4 7.53 18.45 -5.78
C ASN A 4 6.84 18.58 -4.40
N LEU A 5 5.51 18.54 -4.36
CA LEU A 5 4.75 18.64 -3.11
C LEU A 5 4.57 17.28 -2.41
N LEU A 6 4.60 16.18 -3.18
CA LEU A 6 4.38 14.83 -2.66
C LEU A 6 5.69 14.07 -2.37
N TYR A 7 6.80 14.45 -3.01
CA TYR A 7 8.06 13.70 -2.94
C TYR A 7 9.23 14.45 -2.28
N GLY A 8 9.02 15.66 -1.75
CA GLY A 8 10.13 16.50 -1.31
C GLY A 8 10.95 17.05 -2.50
N ASN A 9 11.83 18.00 -2.25
CA ASN A 9 12.73 18.51 -3.26
C ASN A 9 13.72 17.42 -3.71
N ASP A 10 14.21 17.49 -4.95
CA ASP A 10 15.20 16.57 -5.54
C ASP A 10 16.51 16.41 -4.73
N PHE A 11 16.67 17.15 -3.65
CA PHE A 11 17.78 17.08 -2.69
C PHE A 11 17.52 16.11 -1.53
N GLU A 12 16.28 15.66 -1.32
CA GLU A 12 15.99 14.69 -0.27
C GLU A 12 16.18 13.28 -0.81
N PHE A 13 16.96 12.49 -0.09
CA PHE A 13 17.15 11.08 -0.42
C PHE A 13 15.80 10.38 -0.47
N ASN A 14 15.49 9.78 -1.63
CA ASN A 14 14.29 8.99 -1.76
C ASN A 14 14.50 7.61 -1.11
N LEU A 15 13.83 7.35 0.01
CA LEU A 15 13.87 6.04 0.67
C LEU A 15 13.49 4.87 -0.26
N ALA A 16 12.72 5.14 -1.31
CA ALA A 16 12.38 4.13 -2.30
C ALA A 16 13.60 3.60 -3.09
N ASP A 17 14.72 4.30 -3.09
CA ASP A 17 15.96 3.86 -3.74
C ASP A 17 16.86 3.01 -2.83
N ALA A 18 16.50 2.87 -1.55
CA ALA A 18 17.29 2.11 -0.59
C ALA A 18 17.22 0.61 -0.85
N ASP A 19 18.37 -0.05 -0.65
CA ASP A 19 18.47 -1.49 -0.69
C ASP A 19 17.92 -2.11 0.60
N LEU A 20 16.89 -2.93 0.48
CA LEU A 20 16.26 -3.63 1.62
C LEU A 20 17.20 -4.64 2.30
N ASP A 21 18.18 -5.16 1.56
CA ASP A 21 19.13 -6.13 2.10
C ASP A 21 20.34 -5.46 2.77
N ASN A 22 20.51 -4.13 2.60
CA ASN A 22 21.64 -3.38 3.17
C ASN A 22 21.24 -2.01 3.73
N LEU A 23 20.28 -1.99 4.64
CA LEU A 23 19.76 -0.76 5.24
C LEU A 23 20.80 0.05 6.04
N SER A 24 21.90 -0.57 6.48
CA SER A 24 22.96 0.13 7.21
C SER A 24 23.65 1.21 6.36
N GLN A 25 23.68 1.06 5.03
CA GLN A 25 24.22 2.05 4.10
C GLN A 25 23.45 3.39 4.15
N LEU A 26 22.22 3.40 4.65
CA LEU A 26 21.45 4.64 4.81
C LEU A 26 22.15 5.64 5.74
N LYS A 27 23.07 5.21 6.62
CA LYS A 27 23.90 6.11 7.44
C LYS A 27 24.82 7.01 6.61
N GLU A 28 25.19 6.57 5.43
CA GLU A 28 26.08 7.28 4.51
C GLU A 28 25.33 8.13 3.46
N THR A 29 24.00 8.21 3.60
CA THR A 29 23.14 8.91 2.66
C THR A 29 22.44 10.10 3.33
N PRO A 30 21.90 11.06 2.55
CA PRO A 30 21.09 12.14 3.08
C PRO A 30 19.85 11.66 3.84
N ALA A 31 19.36 10.44 3.63
CA ALA A 31 18.23 9.86 4.37
C ALA A 31 18.49 9.82 5.89
N TYR A 32 19.76 9.73 6.33
CA TYR A 32 20.12 9.74 7.74
C TYR A 32 19.80 11.08 8.44
N THR A 33 19.59 12.15 7.68
CA THR A 33 19.14 13.44 8.23
C THR A 33 17.68 13.39 8.68
N GLN A 34 16.89 12.46 8.17
CA GLN A 34 15.50 12.26 8.57
C GLN A 34 15.44 11.70 10.00
N PRO A 35 14.75 12.38 10.95
CA PRO A 35 14.76 11.97 12.37
C PRO A 35 14.30 10.52 12.58
N VAL A 36 13.31 10.05 11.83
CA VAL A 36 12.79 8.68 11.93
C VAL A 36 13.81 7.65 11.43
N VAL A 37 14.50 7.92 10.32
CA VAL A 37 15.51 7.02 9.75
C VAL A 37 16.69 6.91 10.71
N ARG A 38 17.19 8.05 11.20
CA ARG A 38 18.27 8.10 12.20
C ARG A 38 17.90 7.33 13.47
N TYR A 39 16.70 7.57 14.01
CA TYR A 39 16.23 6.87 15.20
C TYR A 39 16.22 5.34 15.02
N LEU A 40 15.71 4.86 13.89
CA LEU A 40 15.62 3.42 13.62
C LEU A 40 17.00 2.78 13.38
N LEU A 41 17.94 3.52 12.77
CA LEU A 41 19.31 3.06 12.56
C LEU A 41 20.14 3.06 13.85
N ASP A 42 19.94 4.07 14.71
CA ASP A 42 20.68 4.20 15.99
C ASP A 42 20.16 3.19 17.02
N LYS A 43 18.91 2.79 16.93
CA LYS A 43 18.26 1.77 17.78
C LYS A 43 18.03 0.43 17.11
N PRO A 44 18.88 -0.01 16.21
CA PRO A 44 18.77 -1.00 15.16
C PRO A 44 17.39 -1.71 15.07
N ASP A 45 16.36 -0.95 14.69
CA ASP A 45 15.05 -1.46 14.34
C ASP A 45 14.94 -1.60 12.82
N TYR A 46 15.71 -2.55 12.29
CA TYR A 46 15.82 -2.78 10.86
C TYR A 46 14.52 -3.30 10.23
N GLU A 47 13.68 -3.99 10.97
CA GLU A 47 12.40 -4.48 10.48
C GLU A 47 11.41 -3.34 10.21
N THR A 48 11.35 -2.35 11.10
CA THR A 48 10.53 -1.14 10.89
C THR A 48 11.11 -0.29 9.76
N LEU A 49 12.43 -0.16 9.68
CA LEU A 49 13.09 0.59 8.61
C LEU A 49 12.87 -0.08 7.25
N ALA A 50 13.00 -1.40 7.15
CA ALA A 50 12.70 -2.16 5.95
C ALA A 50 11.25 -1.93 5.48
N TYR A 51 10.31 -1.92 6.42
CA TYR A 51 8.93 -1.60 6.08
C TYR A 51 8.78 -0.17 5.52
N LEU A 52 9.44 0.83 6.12
CA LEU A 52 9.36 2.21 5.62
C LEU A 52 9.92 2.35 4.20
N VAL A 53 11.06 1.74 3.93
CA VAL A 53 11.66 1.68 2.59
C VAL A 53 10.69 1.02 1.61
N PHE A 54 10.19 -0.15 1.95
CA PHE A 54 9.23 -0.89 1.13
C PHE A 54 7.93 -0.10 0.87
N ALA A 55 7.39 0.57 1.89
CA ALA A 55 6.19 1.41 1.74
C ALA A 55 6.43 2.58 0.77
N LYS A 56 7.64 3.18 0.77
CA LYS A 56 8.02 4.23 -0.18
C LYS A 56 8.21 3.68 -1.60
N GLN A 57 8.71 2.47 -1.76
CA GLN A 57 8.74 1.79 -3.05
C GLN A 57 7.32 1.57 -3.60
N CYS A 58 6.40 1.08 -2.76
CA CYS A 58 4.99 0.93 -3.15
C CYS A 58 4.35 2.28 -3.53
N GLU A 59 4.57 3.32 -2.71
CA GLU A 59 4.04 4.67 -2.96
C GLU A 59 4.49 5.21 -4.32
N ARG A 60 5.77 5.07 -4.65
CA ARG A 60 6.34 5.52 -5.92
C ARG A 60 5.64 4.89 -7.13
N GLU A 61 5.50 3.58 -7.14
CA GLU A 61 4.88 2.86 -8.26
C GLU A 61 3.36 3.16 -8.36
N LEU A 62 2.67 3.24 -7.23
CA LEU A 62 1.23 3.52 -7.19
C LEU A 62 0.89 4.96 -7.58
N VAL A 63 1.74 5.95 -7.27
CA VAL A 63 1.51 7.36 -7.65
C VAL A 63 1.65 7.54 -9.16
N VAL A 64 2.63 6.89 -9.79
CA VAL A 64 2.79 6.93 -11.25
C VAL A 64 1.54 6.40 -11.94
N PHE A 65 1.00 5.29 -11.44
CA PHE A 65 -0.22 4.67 -11.97
C PHE A 65 -1.44 5.59 -11.85
N THR A 66 -1.72 6.11 -10.64
CA THR A 66 -2.89 6.97 -10.40
C THR A 66 -2.83 8.31 -11.15
N TYR A 67 -1.63 8.86 -11.36
CA TYR A 67 -1.45 10.08 -12.13
C TYR A 67 -1.78 9.88 -13.62
N ASN A 68 -1.41 8.74 -14.17
CA ASN A 68 -1.71 8.41 -15.57
C ASN A 68 -3.22 8.17 -15.80
N GLU A 69 -3.93 7.59 -14.83
CA GLU A 69 -5.39 7.44 -14.89
C GLU A 69 -6.13 8.78 -14.92
N TRP A 70 -5.67 9.78 -14.15
CA TRP A 70 -6.30 11.11 -14.09
C TRP A 70 -5.93 12.02 -15.26
N GLY A 71 -4.89 11.73 -16.01
CA GLY A 71 -4.43 12.50 -17.16
C GLY A 71 -5.14 12.20 -18.47
N SER A 72 -5.82 11.07 -18.60
CA SER A 72 -6.59 10.69 -19.78
C SER A 72 -8.08 10.96 -19.55
N GLN A 73 -8.55 12.17 -19.89
CA GLN A 73 -9.98 12.51 -19.95
C GLN A 73 -10.67 11.91 -21.19
N ASN A 74 -10.35 10.70 -21.59
CA ASN A 74 -11.10 9.98 -22.57
C ASN A 74 -12.03 9.02 -21.85
N GLU A 75 -13.32 9.39 -21.82
CA GLU A 75 -14.47 8.69 -21.22
C GLU A 75 -14.84 7.37 -21.95
N GLU A 76 -13.91 6.63 -22.45
CA GLU A 76 -14.15 5.24 -22.77
C GLU A 76 -13.67 4.42 -21.57
N GLU A 77 -14.61 3.70 -20.92
CA GLU A 77 -14.35 2.64 -19.95
C GLU A 77 -13.48 1.52 -20.58
N THR A 78 -12.26 1.88 -20.96
CA THR A 78 -11.24 0.86 -21.14
C THR A 78 -10.87 0.41 -19.73
N ASP A 79 -11.04 -0.88 -19.45
CA ASP A 79 -10.45 -1.54 -18.27
C ASP A 79 -9.06 -0.93 -18.04
N ASN A 80 -8.91 -0.06 -17.04
CA ASN A 80 -7.66 0.62 -16.74
C ASN A 80 -6.67 -0.39 -16.14
N LEU A 81 -6.28 -1.34 -16.97
CA LEU A 81 -5.24 -2.29 -16.63
C LEU A 81 -3.89 -1.56 -16.64
N PRO A 82 -3.07 -1.75 -15.61
CA PRO A 82 -1.75 -1.19 -15.60
C PRO A 82 -0.93 -1.69 -16.79
N SER A 83 -0.03 -0.83 -17.30
CA SER A 83 0.91 -1.24 -18.36
C SER A 83 1.69 -2.48 -17.93
N GLU A 84 2.25 -3.21 -18.90
CA GLU A 84 3.02 -4.43 -18.58
C GLU A 84 4.21 -4.10 -17.67
N GLU A 85 4.88 -2.96 -17.87
CA GLU A 85 5.96 -2.50 -17.02
C GLU A 85 5.48 -2.26 -15.57
N THR A 86 4.36 -1.55 -15.41
CA THR A 86 3.75 -1.33 -14.09
C THR A 86 3.33 -2.64 -13.45
N ARG A 87 2.71 -3.55 -14.20
CA ARG A 87 2.35 -4.89 -13.70
C ARG A 87 3.56 -5.68 -13.18
N MET A 88 4.67 -5.63 -13.91
CA MET A 88 5.91 -6.26 -13.49
C MET A 88 6.44 -5.64 -12.19
N ALA A 89 6.45 -4.31 -12.08
CA ALA A 89 6.88 -3.60 -10.88
C ALA A 89 6.01 -3.95 -9.66
N LEU A 90 4.67 -3.89 -9.80
CA LEU A 90 3.73 -4.25 -8.73
C LEU A 90 3.85 -5.72 -8.30
N ASN A 91 4.04 -6.64 -9.24
CA ASN A 91 4.26 -8.06 -8.93
C ASN A 91 5.58 -8.31 -8.20
N ASN A 92 6.64 -7.58 -8.53
CA ASN A 92 7.92 -7.67 -7.81
C ASN A 92 7.77 -7.14 -6.37
N LEU A 93 7.06 -6.02 -6.18
CA LEU A 93 6.73 -5.52 -4.84
C LEU A 93 5.89 -6.52 -4.04
N LEU A 94 4.92 -7.18 -4.69
CA LEU A 94 4.11 -8.21 -4.02
C LEU A 94 4.97 -9.39 -3.54
N LYS A 95 5.91 -9.87 -4.34
CA LYS A 95 6.88 -10.91 -3.93
C LYS A 95 7.76 -10.44 -2.77
N THR A 96 8.25 -9.21 -2.84
CA THR A 96 9.01 -8.58 -1.74
C THR A 96 8.20 -8.55 -0.45
N ALA A 97 6.94 -8.09 -0.50
CA ALA A 97 6.05 -8.08 0.65
C ALA A 97 5.84 -9.47 1.26
N GLN A 98 5.64 -10.50 0.42
CA GLN A 98 5.49 -11.89 0.87
C GLN A 98 6.73 -12.41 1.60
N THR A 99 7.92 -12.02 1.15
CA THR A 99 9.18 -12.36 1.81
C THR A 99 9.35 -11.62 3.14
N GLN A 100 9.04 -10.34 3.16
CA GLN A 100 9.24 -9.50 4.35
C GLN A 100 8.19 -9.77 5.45
N ILE A 101 6.93 -10.06 5.11
CA ILE A 101 5.90 -10.36 6.10
C ILE A 101 6.23 -11.64 6.89
N ALA A 102 6.92 -12.59 6.27
CA ALA A 102 7.37 -13.81 6.95
C ALA A 102 8.42 -13.51 8.04
N LYS A 103 9.17 -12.43 7.89
CA LYS A 103 10.18 -11.95 8.85
C LYS A 103 9.59 -10.98 9.88
N ALA A 104 8.37 -10.48 9.67
CA ALA A 104 7.76 -9.46 10.53
C ALA A 104 7.54 -9.98 11.96
N PRO A 105 8.15 -9.33 12.99
CA PRO A 105 8.20 -9.86 14.35
C PRO A 105 6.87 -9.74 15.10
N ASN A 106 5.98 -8.87 14.65
CA ASN A 106 4.75 -8.54 15.38
C ASN A 106 3.57 -8.24 14.46
N ASP A 107 2.36 -8.22 15.01
CA ASP A 107 1.13 -7.97 14.28
C ASP A 107 1.06 -6.55 13.70
N PHE A 108 1.75 -5.58 14.28
CA PHE A 108 1.80 -4.21 13.78
C PHE A 108 2.46 -4.15 12.39
N LEU A 109 3.61 -4.79 12.20
CA LEU A 109 4.28 -4.85 10.89
C LEU A 109 3.58 -5.81 9.93
N ARG A 110 3.06 -6.96 10.43
CA ARG A 110 2.26 -7.90 9.61
C ARG A 110 1.04 -7.21 9.00
N LEU A 111 0.32 -6.39 9.79
CA LEU A 111 -0.82 -5.61 9.28
C LEU A 111 -0.40 -4.65 8.18
N ARG A 112 0.75 -3.99 8.33
CA ARG A 112 1.25 -3.02 7.36
C ARG A 112 1.65 -3.66 6.04
N TYR A 113 2.40 -4.76 6.08
CA TYR A 113 2.71 -5.52 4.86
C TYR A 113 1.44 -6.10 4.24
N GLY A 114 0.54 -6.63 5.06
CA GLY A 114 -0.77 -7.14 4.60
C GLY A 114 -1.59 -6.08 3.89
N TYR A 115 -1.64 -4.86 4.44
CA TYR A 115 -2.29 -3.72 3.80
C TYR A 115 -1.66 -3.41 2.42
N GLN A 116 -0.33 -3.32 2.33
CA GLN A 116 0.32 -3.06 1.05
C GLN A 116 0.03 -4.15 0.01
N MET A 117 0.04 -5.42 0.41
CA MET A 117 -0.30 -6.52 -0.50
C MET A 117 -1.75 -6.44 -1.00
N VAL A 118 -2.71 -6.06 -0.15
CA VAL A 118 -4.11 -5.84 -0.53
C VAL A 118 -4.21 -4.69 -1.54
N VAL A 119 -3.48 -3.59 -1.32
CA VAL A 119 -3.44 -2.46 -2.25
C VAL A 119 -2.84 -2.86 -3.59
N LEU A 120 -1.68 -3.50 -3.59
CA LEU A 120 -0.99 -3.92 -4.82
C LEU A 120 -1.86 -4.85 -5.68
N THR A 121 -2.51 -5.85 -5.06
CA THR A 121 -3.39 -6.78 -5.78
C THR A 121 -4.66 -6.12 -6.30
N ARG A 122 -5.19 -5.12 -5.57
CA ARG A 122 -6.30 -4.30 -6.05
C ARG A 122 -5.91 -3.54 -7.33
N TYR A 123 -4.73 -2.93 -7.37
CA TYR A 123 -4.25 -2.21 -8.56
C TYR A 123 -3.84 -3.12 -9.71
N LEU A 124 -3.54 -4.39 -9.44
CA LEU A 124 -3.35 -5.43 -10.46
C LEU A 124 -4.68 -5.97 -11.00
N ASN A 125 -5.83 -5.54 -10.46
CA ASN A 125 -7.15 -6.11 -10.69
C ASN A 125 -7.24 -7.62 -10.37
N ASP A 126 -6.34 -8.12 -9.50
CA ASP A 126 -6.42 -9.50 -9.00
C ASP A 126 -7.33 -9.55 -7.77
N TRP A 127 -8.64 -9.49 -8.03
CA TRP A 127 -9.67 -9.42 -7.01
C TRP A 127 -9.69 -10.63 -6.10
N ALA A 128 -9.45 -11.81 -6.65
CA ALA A 128 -9.42 -13.05 -5.88
C ALA A 128 -8.24 -13.06 -4.89
N GLN A 129 -7.05 -12.66 -5.34
CA GLN A 129 -5.87 -12.57 -4.50
C GLN A 129 -5.99 -11.44 -3.46
N CYS A 130 -6.58 -10.30 -3.85
CA CYS A 130 -6.87 -9.19 -2.94
C CYS A 130 -7.74 -9.66 -1.77
N ALA A 131 -8.84 -10.37 -2.05
CA ALA A 131 -9.74 -10.91 -1.03
C ALA A 131 -9.05 -11.95 -0.15
N LYS A 132 -8.23 -12.83 -0.74
CA LYS A 132 -7.46 -13.84 0.00
C LYS A 132 -6.46 -13.22 0.97
N LEU A 133 -5.70 -12.22 0.52
CA LEU A 133 -4.67 -11.55 1.33
C LEU A 133 -5.29 -10.74 2.47
N TYR A 134 -6.43 -10.09 2.24
CA TYR A 134 -7.16 -9.40 3.30
C TYR A 134 -7.54 -10.39 4.42
N LYS A 135 -8.16 -11.51 4.09
CA LYS A 135 -8.55 -12.54 5.06
C LYS A 135 -7.35 -13.11 5.81
N GLN A 136 -6.26 -13.32 5.11
CA GLN A 136 -5.06 -13.95 5.68
C GLN A 136 -4.31 -13.02 6.65
N TYR A 137 -4.19 -11.73 6.35
CA TYR A 137 -3.26 -10.85 7.06
C TYR A 137 -3.91 -9.67 7.78
N VAL A 138 -5.17 -9.33 7.44
CA VAL A 138 -5.83 -8.14 7.97
C VAL A 138 -7.02 -8.48 8.87
N GLU A 139 -7.88 -9.38 8.44
CA GLU A 139 -9.18 -9.66 9.08
C GLU A 139 -9.04 -9.99 10.57
N ASN A 140 -8.16 -10.93 10.91
CA ASN A 140 -7.92 -11.40 12.27
C ASN A 140 -6.67 -10.80 12.93
N ASN A 141 -6.07 -9.78 12.33
CA ASN A 141 -4.91 -9.13 12.92
C ASN A 141 -5.30 -8.33 14.17
N THR A 142 -4.49 -8.43 15.23
CA THR A 142 -4.81 -7.84 16.55
C THR A 142 -4.34 -6.39 16.70
N ALA A 143 -3.49 -5.88 15.78
CA ALA A 143 -2.98 -4.53 15.87
C ALA A 143 -4.08 -3.48 15.70
N LYS A 144 -4.15 -2.54 16.65
CA LYS A 144 -5.09 -1.40 16.59
C LYS A 144 -4.54 -0.37 15.61
N SER A 145 -5.13 -0.29 14.41
CA SER A 145 -4.71 0.64 13.38
C SER A 145 -5.86 0.97 12.43
N VAL A 146 -5.92 2.21 11.98
CA VAL A 146 -6.84 2.68 10.93
C VAL A 146 -6.62 1.94 9.60
N LEU A 147 -5.43 1.39 9.36
CA LEU A 147 -5.12 0.62 8.15
C LEU A 147 -6.03 -0.60 7.94
N ARG A 148 -6.62 -1.14 9.01
CA ARG A 148 -7.62 -2.22 8.88
C ARG A 148 -8.83 -1.77 8.05
N TYR A 149 -9.33 -0.56 8.29
CA TYR A 149 -10.45 0.00 7.52
C TYR A 149 -10.03 0.41 6.11
N TRP A 150 -8.80 0.86 5.93
CA TRP A 150 -8.29 1.16 4.60
C TRP A 150 -8.15 -0.11 3.75
N ALA A 151 -7.63 -1.20 4.33
CA ALA A 151 -7.61 -2.50 3.67
C ALA A 151 -9.02 -3.06 3.44
N MET A 152 -9.93 -2.89 4.42
CA MET A 152 -11.32 -3.33 4.33
C MET A 152 -12.06 -2.67 3.15
N GLN A 153 -11.77 -1.40 2.85
CA GLN A 153 -12.33 -0.74 1.68
C GLN A 153 -11.89 -1.41 0.37
N HIS A 154 -10.59 -1.72 0.22
CA HIS A 154 -10.09 -2.43 -0.95
C HIS A 154 -10.66 -3.86 -1.05
N TYR A 155 -10.86 -4.51 0.10
CA TYR A 155 -11.53 -5.80 0.16
C TYR A 155 -13.00 -5.72 -0.29
N GLY A 156 -13.74 -4.71 0.15
CA GLY A 156 -15.11 -4.43 -0.34
C GLY A 156 -15.15 -4.27 -1.85
N THR A 157 -14.22 -3.48 -2.42
CA THR A 157 -14.08 -3.35 -3.87
C THR A 157 -13.81 -4.71 -4.54
N ALA A 158 -12.92 -5.52 -3.99
CA ALA A 158 -12.64 -6.84 -4.53
C ALA A 158 -13.87 -7.76 -4.48
N LEU A 159 -14.63 -7.74 -3.42
CA LEU A 159 -15.89 -8.50 -3.30
C LEU A 159 -16.92 -8.07 -4.33
N TYR A 160 -17.04 -6.75 -4.59
CA TYR A 160 -17.94 -6.23 -5.62
C TYR A 160 -17.60 -6.82 -7.00
N HIS A 161 -16.32 -6.80 -7.40
CA HIS A 161 -15.87 -7.38 -8.66
C HIS A 161 -15.95 -8.91 -8.71
N LEU A 162 -16.06 -9.58 -7.55
CA LEU A 162 -16.30 -11.02 -7.46
C LEU A 162 -17.79 -11.36 -7.38
N ASP A 163 -18.68 -10.42 -7.71
CA ASP A 163 -20.15 -10.55 -7.69
C ASP A 163 -20.72 -10.87 -6.28
N LYS A 164 -20.01 -10.49 -5.23
CA LYS A 164 -20.41 -10.64 -3.82
C LYS A 164 -20.91 -9.33 -3.23
N LYS A 165 -21.89 -8.72 -3.91
CA LYS A 165 -22.32 -7.34 -3.62
C LYS A 165 -22.81 -7.13 -2.19
N ALA A 166 -23.63 -8.03 -1.64
CA ALA A 166 -24.10 -7.92 -0.26
C ALA A 166 -22.98 -7.96 0.78
N GLU A 167 -21.92 -8.77 0.55
CA GLU A 167 -20.74 -8.78 1.41
C GLU A 167 -19.93 -7.49 1.23
N ALA A 168 -19.82 -6.96 0.01
CA ALA A 168 -19.14 -5.70 -0.27
C ALA A 168 -19.82 -4.54 0.47
N ASP A 169 -21.14 -4.42 0.37
CA ASP A 169 -21.94 -3.39 1.04
C ASP A 169 -21.75 -3.43 2.56
N TYR A 170 -21.75 -4.62 3.15
CA TYR A 170 -21.47 -4.76 4.58
C TYR A 170 -20.11 -4.17 4.95
N HIS A 171 -19.07 -4.46 4.19
CA HIS A 171 -17.73 -3.93 4.47
C HIS A 171 -17.62 -2.43 4.21
N PHE A 172 -18.26 -1.90 3.18
CA PHE A 172 -18.34 -0.45 2.97
C PHE A 172 -19.07 0.25 4.11
N ALA A 173 -20.19 -0.32 4.62
CA ALA A 173 -20.88 0.22 5.78
C ALA A 173 -20.00 0.26 7.03
N MET A 174 -19.20 -0.79 7.26
CA MET A 174 -18.23 -0.85 8.36
C MET A 174 -17.14 0.22 8.23
N VAL A 175 -16.61 0.46 7.03
CA VAL A 175 -15.64 1.52 6.77
C VAL A 175 -16.30 2.90 6.97
N TYR A 176 -17.49 3.12 6.43
CA TYR A 176 -18.24 4.36 6.56
C TYR A 176 -18.46 4.75 8.03
N ALA A 177 -18.86 3.78 8.85
CA ALA A 177 -19.16 4.00 10.27
C ALA A 177 -17.92 4.25 11.13
N ASN A 178 -16.75 3.71 10.76
CA ASN A 178 -15.59 3.61 11.66
C ASN A 178 -14.34 4.33 11.15
N CYS A 179 -14.34 4.92 9.94
CA CYS A 179 -13.15 5.53 9.36
C CYS A 179 -13.47 6.83 8.60
N ASP A 180 -13.38 7.97 9.28
CA ASP A 180 -13.66 9.28 8.68
C ASP A 180 -12.84 9.54 7.40
N ALA A 181 -11.57 9.16 7.41
CA ALA A 181 -10.69 9.37 6.27
C ALA A 181 -11.10 8.61 4.99
N LYS A 182 -11.92 7.57 5.11
CA LYS A 182 -12.42 6.76 4.00
C LYS A 182 -13.93 6.81 3.81
N ARG A 183 -14.64 7.62 4.60
CA ARG A 183 -16.11 7.68 4.60
C ARG A 183 -16.69 7.97 3.21
N VAL A 184 -16.18 8.99 2.51
CA VAL A 184 -16.65 9.34 1.16
C VAL A 184 -16.41 8.20 0.17
N ARG A 185 -15.23 7.59 0.20
CA ARG A 185 -14.90 6.43 -0.68
C ARG A 185 -15.79 5.22 -0.38
N ALA A 186 -16.08 4.96 0.89
CA ALA A 186 -16.96 3.87 1.28
C ALA A 186 -18.41 4.15 0.81
N TRP A 187 -18.89 5.40 0.91
CA TRP A 187 -20.18 5.78 0.38
C TRP A 187 -20.31 5.51 -1.12
N LEU A 188 -19.32 5.90 -1.91
CA LEU A 188 -19.29 5.65 -3.36
C LEU A 188 -19.22 4.15 -3.73
N GLY A 189 -18.90 3.29 -2.79
CA GLY A 189 -18.86 1.85 -3.02
C GLY A 189 -20.23 1.16 -2.94
N PHE A 190 -21.28 1.88 -2.53
CA PHE A 190 -22.66 1.36 -2.50
C PHE A 190 -23.39 1.46 -3.85
N GLU A 191 -22.80 2.06 -4.87
CA GLU A 191 -23.36 2.17 -6.23
C GLU A 191 -23.08 0.92 -7.06
#